data_9fdbfcac82f20d76d6e83860182bf8ee
#
_entry.id   9fdbfcac82f20d76d6e83860182bf8ee
#
_cell.length_a   1.000
_cell.length_b   1.000
_cell.length_c   1.000
_cell.angle_alpha   90.00
_cell.angle_beta   90.00
_cell.angle_gamma   90.00
#
_symmetry.space_group_name_H-M   'P 1'
#
loop_
_entity.id
_entity.type
_entity.pdbx_description
1 polymer ?
#
loop_
_entity_poly.entity_id
_entity_poly.type
_entity_poly.pdbx_seq_one_letter_code
_entity_poly.pdbx_strand_id
1 'polypeptide(L)'
;FDENGIFTNSGYKKNAGKLRINQKINKFITFDATINYANTVKEGIGTSGTGGTLNMLSNILRFRPTGGNSVTNDELLNSVFDPLELSENTTYSQINPIKQAEAVKDRRQSELWGANASLTVQLMKDLTFKASATYNTTNTRRDIFYGEDSSQAYRSGGVYGSTQMQKDLRWQSSNTLTYRKKINKKNTFDVMLGHEFAFRS
;
A
#
# COMPACT_ATOMS: atom_id res chain seq x y z
N PHE A 1 -13.73 -3.14 6.25
CA PHE A 1 -12.86 -4.28 6.48
C PHE A 1 -11.90 -3.95 7.61
N ASP A 2 -11.89 -4.76 8.66
CA ASP A 2 -11.04 -4.62 9.84
C ASP A 2 -10.64 -6.02 10.29
N GLU A 3 -9.34 -6.31 10.30
CA GLU A 3 -8.79 -7.61 10.68
C GLU A 3 -7.57 -7.44 11.58
N ASN A 4 -7.53 -8.22 12.65
CA ASN A 4 -6.33 -8.40 13.45
C ASN A 4 -5.41 -9.39 12.74
N GLY A 5 -4.12 -9.09 12.75
CA GLY A 5 -3.11 -9.99 12.18
C GLY A 5 -2.84 -11.19 13.10
N ILE A 6 -2.12 -12.18 12.58
CA ILE A 6 -1.71 -13.38 13.32
C ILE A 6 -0.71 -13.02 14.45
N PHE A 7 0.06 -11.96 14.27
CA PHE A 7 1.05 -11.51 15.24
C PHE A 7 0.46 -10.46 16.17
N THR A 8 0.93 -10.46 17.42
CA THR A 8 0.58 -9.44 18.42
C THR A 8 0.84 -8.04 17.89
N ASN A 9 -0.08 -7.11 18.18
CA ASN A 9 -0.02 -5.71 17.73
C ASN A 9 0.04 -5.53 16.21
N SER A 10 -0.49 -6.48 15.44
CA SER A 10 -0.63 -6.34 14.00
C SER A 10 -2.09 -6.28 13.58
N GLY A 11 -2.37 -5.46 12.57
CA GLY A 11 -3.73 -5.27 12.08
C GLY A 11 -3.79 -4.61 10.71
N TYR A 12 -4.94 -4.77 10.07
CA TYR A 12 -5.24 -4.17 8.78
C TYR A 12 -6.66 -3.63 8.75
N LYS A 13 -6.80 -2.31 8.54
CA LYS A 13 -8.09 -1.65 8.39
C LYS A 13 -8.19 -1.00 7.03
N LYS A 14 -9.31 -1.21 6.33
CA LYS A 14 -9.56 -0.59 5.04
C LYS A 14 -10.99 -0.08 4.95
N ASN A 15 -11.13 1.20 4.65
CA ASN A 15 -12.37 1.84 4.27
C ASN A 15 -12.26 2.27 2.82
N ALA A 16 -13.22 1.89 1.99
CA ALA A 16 -13.21 2.23 0.57
C ALA A 16 -14.62 2.53 0.08
N GLY A 17 -14.71 3.51 -0.80
CA GLY A 17 -15.93 3.90 -1.46
C GLY A 17 -15.70 4.13 -2.95
N LYS A 18 -16.72 3.86 -3.75
CA LYS A 18 -16.72 4.10 -5.19
C LYS A 18 -18.06 4.66 -5.62
N LEU A 19 -18.02 5.77 -6.33
CA LEU A 19 -19.18 6.35 -7.00
C LEU A 19 -18.95 6.32 -8.50
N ARG A 20 -19.95 5.86 -9.25
CA ARG A 20 -19.94 5.89 -10.71
C ARG A 20 -21.21 6.51 -11.21
N ILE A 21 -21.05 7.43 -12.15
CA ILE A 21 -22.12 8.10 -12.88
C ILE A 21 -21.93 7.81 -14.35
N ASN A 22 -22.96 7.32 -15.00
CA ASN A 22 -23.05 7.20 -16.46
C ASN A 22 -24.31 7.91 -16.89
N GLN A 23 -24.17 8.99 -17.64
CA GLN A 23 -25.27 9.85 -18.02
C GLN A 23 -25.29 10.07 -19.53
N LYS A 24 -26.35 9.63 -20.18
CA LYS A 24 -26.71 10.07 -21.51
C LYS A 24 -27.39 11.44 -21.44
N ILE A 25 -26.64 12.48 -21.80
CA ILE A 25 -27.17 13.87 -21.81
C ILE A 25 -28.18 14.04 -22.94
N ASN A 26 -27.84 13.50 -24.10
CA ASN A 26 -28.72 13.40 -25.26
C ASN A 26 -28.27 12.28 -26.19
N LYS A 27 -28.88 12.17 -27.41
CA LYS A 27 -28.52 11.14 -28.39
C LYS A 27 -27.06 11.20 -28.91
N PHE A 28 -26.39 12.33 -28.71
CA PHE A 28 -25.05 12.56 -29.23
C PHE A 28 -23.98 12.63 -28.11
N ILE A 29 -24.37 12.88 -26.86
CA ILE A 29 -23.44 13.17 -25.77
C ILE A 29 -23.66 12.19 -24.64
N THR A 30 -22.59 11.49 -24.27
CA THR A 30 -22.53 10.61 -23.08
C THR A 30 -21.41 11.10 -22.17
N PHE A 31 -21.71 11.20 -20.89
CA PHE A 31 -20.77 11.52 -19.84
C PHE A 31 -20.62 10.34 -18.89
N ASP A 32 -19.38 9.96 -18.60
CA ASP A 32 -19.03 8.95 -17.60
C ASP A 32 -18.11 9.59 -16.58
N ALA A 33 -18.38 9.35 -15.30
CA ALA A 33 -17.49 9.72 -14.21
C ALA A 33 -17.39 8.62 -13.17
N THR A 34 -16.22 8.45 -12.60
CA THR A 34 -15.97 7.52 -11.51
C THR A 34 -15.06 8.20 -10.49
N ILE A 35 -15.44 8.14 -9.21
CA ILE A 35 -14.63 8.59 -8.09
C ILE A 35 -14.41 7.38 -7.18
N ASN A 36 -13.16 7.17 -6.79
CA ASN A 36 -12.75 6.12 -5.87
C ASN A 36 -12.03 6.76 -4.69
N TYR A 37 -12.34 6.30 -3.52
CA TYR A 37 -11.63 6.63 -2.29
C TYR A 37 -11.25 5.35 -1.56
N ALA A 38 -10.05 5.28 -1.02
CA ALA A 38 -9.66 4.22 -0.11
C ALA A 38 -8.71 4.76 0.95
N ASN A 39 -8.99 4.45 2.20
CA ASN A 39 -8.09 4.67 3.32
C ASN A 39 -7.71 3.32 3.92
N THR A 40 -6.43 3.06 3.99
CA THR A 40 -5.85 1.81 4.49
C THR A 40 -4.91 2.11 5.63
N VAL A 41 -5.09 1.44 6.76
CA VAL A 41 -4.18 1.49 7.91
C VAL A 41 -3.63 0.09 8.13
N LYS A 42 -2.31 -0.02 8.18
CA LYS A 42 -1.59 -1.23 8.58
C LYS A 42 -0.83 -0.94 9.85
N GLU A 43 -0.92 -1.85 10.79
CA GLU A 43 -0.22 -1.79 12.07
C GLU A 43 0.61 -3.06 12.26
N GLY A 44 1.73 -2.92 12.94
CA GLY A 44 2.62 -4.02 13.32
C GLY A 44 3.81 -4.26 12.39
N ILE A 45 4.76 -5.00 12.91
CA ILE A 45 5.99 -5.35 12.21
C ILE A 45 5.67 -6.29 11.05
N GLY A 46 6.19 -5.97 9.87
CA GLY A 46 5.99 -6.81 8.69
C GLY A 46 6.65 -8.17 8.78
N THR A 47 6.06 -9.15 8.10
CA THR A 47 6.61 -10.52 7.98
C THR A 47 7.65 -10.66 6.88
N SER A 48 7.72 -9.69 5.96
CA SER A 48 8.67 -9.64 4.84
C SER A 48 9.56 -8.41 4.98
N GLY A 49 10.73 -8.58 5.55
CA GLY A 49 11.76 -7.55 5.59
C GLY A 49 13.02 -8.04 4.90
N THR A 50 13.73 -7.15 4.22
CA THR A 50 15.03 -7.42 3.60
C THR A 50 16.17 -7.57 4.59
N GLY A 51 15.93 -7.33 5.89
CA GLY A 51 16.91 -7.53 6.96
C GLY A 51 16.47 -8.69 7.88
N GLY A 52 17.29 -9.73 7.98
CA GLY A 52 16.98 -10.95 8.75
C GLY A 52 16.59 -10.73 10.22
N THR A 53 17.02 -9.64 10.83
CA THR A 53 16.69 -9.27 12.22
C THR A 53 15.37 -8.54 12.39
N LEU A 54 14.77 -8.04 11.31
CA LEU A 54 13.51 -7.30 11.32
C LEU A 54 12.33 -8.15 10.85
N ASN A 55 12.57 -9.38 10.41
CA ASN A 55 11.52 -10.27 9.96
C ASN A 55 10.95 -11.03 11.16
N MET A 56 9.71 -10.65 11.54
CA MET A 56 9.04 -11.26 12.70
C MET A 56 8.90 -12.78 12.56
N LEU A 57 8.56 -13.28 11.37
CA LEU A 57 8.42 -14.72 11.13
C LEU A 57 9.75 -15.46 11.36
N SER A 58 10.85 -14.90 10.86
CA SER A 58 12.18 -15.46 11.08
C SER A 58 12.55 -15.49 12.57
N ASN A 59 12.23 -14.43 13.31
CA ASN A 59 12.51 -14.36 14.73
C ASN A 59 11.70 -15.40 15.51
N ILE A 60 10.42 -15.60 15.19
CA ILE A 60 9.57 -16.62 15.81
C ILE A 60 10.11 -18.04 15.56
N LEU A 61 10.53 -18.34 14.32
CA LEU A 61 11.02 -19.66 13.96
C LEU A 61 12.40 -19.99 14.55
N ARG A 62 13.19 -18.97 14.88
CA ARG A 62 14.56 -19.12 15.39
C ARG A 62 14.65 -19.05 16.90
N PHE A 63 13.71 -18.36 17.56
CA PHE A 63 13.72 -18.22 19.01
C PHE A 63 13.34 -19.54 19.68
N ARG A 64 14.08 -19.93 20.70
CA ARG A 64 13.80 -21.17 21.43
C ARG A 64 12.48 -21.12 22.18
N PRO A 65 11.68 -22.18 22.22
CA PRO A 65 10.39 -22.20 22.90
C PRO A 65 10.51 -22.35 24.42
N THR A 66 11.64 -22.83 24.94
CA THR A 66 11.87 -23.09 26.37
C THR A 66 13.31 -22.79 26.77
N GLY A 67 13.51 -22.44 28.04
CA GLY A 67 14.86 -22.22 28.62
C GLY A 67 15.67 -23.48 28.88
N GLY A 68 15.06 -24.65 28.79
CA GLY A 68 15.71 -25.93 29.14
C GLY A 68 16.09 -25.99 30.61
N ASN A 69 17.28 -26.54 30.90
CA ASN A 69 17.80 -26.69 32.28
C ASN A 69 18.69 -25.51 32.71
N SER A 70 18.98 -24.58 31.80
CA SER A 70 19.99 -23.53 32.02
C SER A 70 19.39 -22.16 32.33
N VAL A 71 18.19 -21.89 31.84
CA VAL A 71 17.47 -20.61 31.99
C VAL A 71 16.01 -20.90 32.28
N THR A 72 15.42 -20.19 33.21
CA THR A 72 13.99 -20.34 33.48
C THR A 72 13.15 -19.79 32.32
N ASN A 73 11.93 -20.30 32.13
CA ASN A 73 11.06 -19.80 31.12
C ASN A 73 10.71 -18.31 31.33
N ASP A 74 10.63 -17.87 32.58
CA ASP A 74 10.36 -16.46 32.92
C ASP A 74 11.53 -15.55 32.51
N GLU A 75 12.78 -15.98 32.75
CA GLU A 75 13.97 -15.26 32.28
C GLU A 75 14.00 -15.18 30.74
N LEU A 76 13.70 -16.29 30.06
CA LEU A 76 13.66 -16.35 28.61
C LEU A 76 12.59 -15.40 28.02
N LEU A 77 11.38 -15.39 28.59
CA LEU A 77 10.26 -14.57 28.12
C LEU A 77 10.46 -13.08 28.43
N ASN A 78 11.19 -12.74 29.49
CA ASN A 78 11.43 -11.35 29.87
C ASN A 78 12.70 -10.75 29.24
N SER A 79 13.56 -11.55 28.65
CA SER A 79 14.77 -11.08 27.97
C SER A 79 14.47 -10.59 26.54
N VAL A 80 15.14 -9.52 26.11
CA VAL A 80 15.07 -9.01 24.74
C VAL A 80 15.74 -9.95 23.74
N PHE A 81 16.85 -10.56 24.18
CA PHE A 81 17.60 -11.57 23.42
C PHE A 81 17.61 -12.90 24.16
N ASP A 82 17.85 -13.97 23.42
CA ASP A 82 18.07 -15.28 24.03
C ASP A 82 19.31 -15.25 24.95
N PRO A 83 19.15 -15.47 26.26
CA PRO A 83 20.26 -15.37 27.19
C PRO A 83 21.38 -16.42 26.97
N LEU A 84 21.07 -17.53 26.33
CA LEU A 84 22.01 -18.59 26.04
C LEU A 84 22.79 -18.42 24.73
N GLU A 85 22.29 -17.53 23.86
CA GLU A 85 22.91 -17.25 22.57
C GLU A 85 23.37 -15.78 22.46
N LEU A 86 23.69 -15.16 23.60
CA LEU A 86 24.34 -13.85 23.64
C LEU A 86 25.73 -13.97 23.00
N SER A 87 25.81 -13.59 21.73
CA SER A 87 27.09 -13.41 21.06
C SER A 87 27.58 -11.99 21.35
N GLU A 88 28.90 -11.80 21.40
CA GLU A 88 29.51 -10.46 21.48
C GLU A 88 29.05 -9.55 20.34
N ASN A 89 28.61 -10.16 19.26
CA ASN A 89 27.99 -9.45 18.11
C ASN A 89 26.48 -9.58 18.18
N THR A 90 25.80 -8.55 18.71
CA THR A 90 24.33 -8.44 18.83
C THR A 90 23.58 -8.62 17.50
N THR A 91 24.28 -8.58 16.36
CA THR A 91 23.70 -8.81 15.03
C THR A 91 23.20 -10.24 14.87
N TYR A 92 23.81 -11.19 15.55
CA TYR A 92 23.48 -12.63 15.45
C TYR A 92 22.67 -13.16 16.63
N SER A 93 22.44 -12.36 17.67
CA SER A 93 21.65 -12.78 18.82
C SER A 93 20.20 -13.03 18.43
N GLN A 94 19.61 -14.10 18.94
CA GLN A 94 18.21 -14.42 18.75
C GLN A 94 17.33 -13.41 19.50
N ILE A 95 16.40 -12.80 18.79
CA ILE A 95 15.53 -11.74 19.32
C ILE A 95 14.23 -12.36 19.80
N ASN A 96 13.83 -12.03 21.04
CA ASN A 96 12.53 -12.42 21.57
C ASN A 96 11.41 -11.79 20.74
N PRO A 97 10.60 -12.58 20.02
CA PRO A 97 9.58 -12.05 19.13
C PRO A 97 8.43 -11.35 19.87
N ILE A 98 8.13 -11.73 21.10
CA ILE A 98 7.09 -11.12 21.93
C ILE A 98 7.53 -9.71 22.33
N LYS A 99 8.71 -9.58 22.93
CA LYS A 99 9.29 -8.28 23.31
C LYS A 99 9.42 -7.34 22.10
N GLN A 100 9.90 -7.86 20.99
CA GLN A 100 10.00 -7.10 19.74
C GLN A 100 8.62 -6.61 19.25
N ALA A 101 7.58 -7.45 19.30
CA ALA A 101 6.23 -7.08 18.89
C ALA A 101 5.57 -6.03 19.79
N GLU A 102 5.89 -6.04 21.08
CA GLU A 102 5.38 -5.08 22.06
C GLU A 102 6.11 -3.73 21.99
N ALA A 103 7.44 -3.77 21.79
CA ALA A 103 8.29 -2.59 21.80
C ALA A 103 8.26 -1.79 20.49
N VAL A 104 7.93 -2.41 19.36
CA VAL A 104 7.94 -1.74 18.06
C VAL A 104 6.52 -1.36 17.64
N LYS A 105 6.31 -0.08 17.40
CA LYS A 105 5.07 0.43 16.82
C LYS A 105 5.36 0.88 15.40
N ASP A 106 4.84 0.18 14.39
CA ASP A 106 4.93 0.54 12.98
C ASP A 106 3.50 0.70 12.45
N ARG A 107 3.12 1.94 12.15
CA ARG A 107 1.82 2.28 11.60
C ARG A 107 1.99 2.92 10.25
N ARG A 108 1.37 2.34 9.25
CA ARG A 108 1.34 2.87 7.90
C ARG A 108 -0.08 3.17 7.47
N GLN A 109 -0.35 4.43 7.22
CA GLN A 109 -1.62 4.89 6.66
C GLN A 109 -1.43 5.30 5.21
N SER A 110 -2.30 4.82 4.33
CA SER A 110 -2.30 5.16 2.91
C SER A 110 -3.70 5.60 2.51
N GLU A 111 -3.81 6.82 2.02
CA GLU A 111 -5.03 7.42 1.53
C GLU A 111 -4.94 7.59 0.01
N LEU A 112 -5.87 6.99 -0.71
CA LEU A 112 -5.95 7.01 -2.15
C LEU A 112 -7.23 7.72 -2.59
N TRP A 113 -7.07 8.71 -3.46
CA TRP A 113 -8.13 9.34 -4.21
C TRP A 113 -7.92 9.11 -5.70
N GLY A 114 -8.94 8.63 -6.38
CA GLY A 114 -8.94 8.45 -7.82
C GLY A 114 -10.20 9.04 -8.43
N ALA A 115 -10.06 9.84 -9.47
CA ALA A 115 -11.16 10.35 -10.27
C ALA A 115 -10.88 10.08 -11.75
N ASN A 116 -11.89 9.62 -12.45
CA ASN A 116 -11.86 9.47 -13.90
C ASN A 116 -13.14 10.10 -14.46
N ALA A 117 -13.00 10.92 -15.48
CA ALA A 117 -14.13 11.48 -16.21
C ALA A 117 -13.91 11.32 -17.70
N SER A 118 -14.96 11.02 -18.46
CA SER A 118 -14.92 11.00 -19.91
C SER A 118 -16.19 11.56 -20.51
N LEU A 119 -16.02 12.30 -21.58
CA LEU A 119 -17.07 12.84 -22.41
C LEU A 119 -16.96 12.26 -23.82
N THR A 120 -17.99 11.59 -24.26
CA THR A 120 -18.08 11.06 -25.61
C THR A 120 -19.11 11.87 -26.38
N VAL A 121 -18.69 12.42 -27.50
CA VAL A 121 -19.55 13.28 -28.38
C VAL A 121 -19.57 12.69 -29.78
N GLN A 122 -20.73 12.32 -30.26
CA GLN A 122 -20.95 11.93 -31.65
C GLN A 122 -21.13 13.20 -32.50
N LEU A 123 -20.04 13.64 -33.15
CA LEU A 123 -20.03 14.88 -33.95
C LEU A 123 -20.84 14.71 -35.23
N MET A 124 -20.74 13.56 -35.88
CA MET A 124 -21.47 13.16 -37.07
C MET A 124 -21.79 11.66 -37.00
N LYS A 125 -22.61 11.14 -37.95
CA LYS A 125 -23.00 9.73 -38.00
C LYS A 125 -21.82 8.75 -37.87
N ASP A 126 -20.68 9.10 -38.49
CA ASP A 126 -19.51 8.23 -38.59
C ASP A 126 -18.30 8.80 -37.81
N LEU A 127 -18.44 9.95 -37.08
CA LEU A 127 -17.36 10.66 -36.41
C LEU A 127 -17.66 10.83 -34.90
N THR A 128 -16.82 10.28 -34.08
CA THR A 128 -16.94 10.36 -32.62
C THR A 128 -15.68 10.98 -32.01
N PHE A 129 -15.87 11.95 -31.13
CA PHE A 129 -14.86 12.54 -30.31
C PHE A 129 -15.01 12.03 -28.87
N LYS A 130 -13.90 11.61 -28.25
CA LYS A 130 -13.88 11.25 -26.82
C LYS A 130 -12.75 11.99 -26.14
N ALA A 131 -13.09 12.75 -25.11
CA ALA A 131 -12.14 13.33 -24.17
C ALA A 131 -12.23 12.58 -22.85
N SER A 132 -11.10 12.27 -22.25
CA SER A 132 -11.03 11.65 -20.92
C SER A 132 -9.93 12.27 -20.09
N ALA A 133 -10.18 12.36 -18.78
CA ALA A 133 -9.22 12.81 -17.80
C ALA A 133 -9.22 11.85 -16.60
N THR A 134 -8.04 11.54 -16.13
CA THR A 134 -7.83 10.68 -14.95
C THR A 134 -6.93 11.43 -13.97
N TYR A 135 -7.32 11.42 -12.70
CA TYR A 135 -6.56 11.97 -11.59
C TYR A 135 -6.44 10.93 -10.50
N ASN A 136 -5.22 10.65 -10.05
CA ASN A 136 -4.96 9.76 -8.94
C ASN A 136 -3.95 10.40 -8.01
N THR A 137 -4.22 10.36 -6.71
CA THR A 137 -3.24 10.75 -5.69
C THR A 137 -3.24 9.73 -4.58
N THR A 138 -2.04 9.41 -4.10
CA THR A 138 -1.84 8.53 -2.96
C THR A 138 -0.96 9.25 -1.95
N ASN A 139 -1.50 9.48 -0.76
CA ASN A 139 -0.76 10.01 0.37
C ASN A 139 -0.46 8.86 1.32
N THR A 140 0.80 8.59 1.57
CA THR A 140 1.25 7.56 2.51
C THR A 140 2.02 8.23 3.64
N ARG A 141 1.60 7.93 4.87
CA ARG A 141 2.30 8.28 6.10
C ARG A 141 2.68 6.99 6.81
N ARG A 142 3.94 6.88 7.20
CA ARG A 142 4.44 5.81 8.04
C ARG A 142 5.08 6.41 9.28
N ASP A 143 4.55 6.05 10.43
CA ASP A 143 5.09 6.37 11.74
C ASP A 143 5.67 5.09 12.33
N ILE A 144 6.95 5.11 12.66
CA ILE A 144 7.63 3.99 13.30
C ILE A 144 8.30 4.45 14.58
N PHE A 145 8.15 3.66 15.64
CA PHE A 145 8.76 3.89 16.93
C PHE A 145 9.36 2.60 17.46
N TYR A 146 10.59 2.66 17.91
CA TYR A 146 11.33 1.57 18.51
C TYR A 146 11.51 1.87 20.00
N GLY A 147 10.74 1.16 20.82
CA GLY A 147 10.82 1.24 22.28
C GLY A 147 12.05 0.54 22.83
N GLU A 148 12.29 0.69 24.13
CA GLU A 148 13.49 0.27 24.85
C GLU A 148 13.80 -1.23 24.67
N ASP A 149 12.76 -2.08 24.72
CA ASP A 149 12.88 -3.54 24.55
C ASP A 149 12.99 -3.98 23.09
N SER A 150 13.17 -3.07 22.15
CA SER A 150 13.39 -3.43 20.76
C SER A 150 14.87 -3.67 20.45
N SER A 151 15.15 -4.63 19.57
CA SER A 151 16.50 -4.88 19.10
C SER A 151 17.14 -3.66 18.42
N GLN A 152 16.32 -2.79 17.83
CA GLN A 152 16.77 -1.56 17.18
C GLN A 152 17.24 -0.52 18.20
N ALA A 153 16.46 -0.31 19.27
CA ALA A 153 16.85 0.61 20.36
C ALA A 153 18.13 0.12 21.04
N TYR A 154 18.24 -1.18 21.30
CA TYR A 154 19.45 -1.78 21.87
C TYR A 154 20.69 -1.50 21.02
N ARG A 155 20.60 -1.68 19.71
CA ARG A 155 21.73 -1.44 18.78
C ARG A 155 22.05 0.04 18.57
N SER A 156 21.05 0.91 18.68
CA SER A 156 21.20 2.34 18.48
C SER A 156 21.58 3.11 19.73
N GLY A 157 21.67 2.43 20.88
CA GLY A 157 21.97 3.03 22.17
C GLY A 157 20.81 3.83 22.77
N GLY A 158 19.54 3.56 22.35
CA GLY A 158 18.36 4.19 22.91
C GLY A 158 17.14 4.12 22.01
N VAL A 159 16.02 4.58 22.54
CA VAL A 159 14.75 4.64 21.82
C VAL A 159 14.79 5.69 20.71
N TYR A 160 14.15 5.40 19.59
CA TYR A 160 14.01 6.38 18.51
C TYR A 160 12.77 6.10 17.67
N GLY A 161 12.39 7.09 16.87
CA GLY A 161 11.29 6.96 15.94
C GLY A 161 11.48 7.82 14.71
N SER A 162 10.70 7.52 13.69
CA SER A 162 10.69 8.31 12.45
C SER A 162 9.29 8.40 11.86
N THR A 163 9.02 9.52 11.20
CA THR A 163 7.83 9.70 10.38
C THR A 163 8.28 9.92 8.94
N GLN A 164 7.71 9.14 8.04
CA GLN A 164 7.91 9.28 6.60
C GLN A 164 6.59 9.66 5.96
N MET A 165 6.62 10.66 5.09
CA MET A 165 5.48 11.08 4.28
C MET A 165 5.85 10.98 2.80
N GLN A 166 4.98 10.35 2.03
CA GLN A 166 5.13 10.21 0.59
C GLN A 166 3.83 10.59 -0.08
N LYS A 167 3.93 11.41 -1.12
CA LYS A 167 2.81 11.75 -1.99
C LYS A 167 3.15 11.32 -3.41
N ASP A 168 2.28 10.55 -4.01
CA ASP A 168 2.33 10.18 -5.44
C ASP A 168 1.12 10.84 -6.10
N LEU A 169 1.36 11.63 -7.12
CA LEU A 169 0.33 12.32 -7.89
C LEU A 169 0.47 11.93 -9.36
N ARG A 170 -0.64 11.49 -9.96
CA ARG A 170 -0.71 11.19 -11.39
C ARG A 170 -1.96 11.82 -11.98
N TRP A 171 -1.80 12.51 -13.09
CA TRP A 171 -2.92 12.89 -13.88
C TRP A 171 -2.64 12.67 -15.38
N GLN A 172 -3.67 12.33 -16.10
CA GLN A 172 -3.59 11.97 -17.51
C GLN A 172 -4.82 12.55 -18.22
N SER A 173 -4.62 13.09 -19.42
CA SER A 173 -5.68 13.49 -20.33
C SER A 173 -5.47 12.79 -21.67
N SER A 174 -6.52 12.18 -22.18
CA SER A 174 -6.52 11.51 -23.48
C SER A 174 -7.70 11.97 -24.31
N ASN A 175 -7.43 12.43 -25.51
CA ASN A 175 -8.41 12.91 -26.46
C ASN A 175 -8.31 12.10 -27.75
N THR A 176 -9.41 11.54 -28.21
CA THR A 176 -9.44 10.71 -29.42
C THR A 176 -10.55 11.16 -30.36
N LEU A 177 -10.23 11.19 -31.62
CA LEU A 177 -11.18 11.42 -32.70
C LEU A 177 -11.22 10.18 -33.58
N THR A 178 -12.35 9.50 -33.61
CA THR A 178 -12.54 8.25 -34.35
C THR A 178 -13.53 8.45 -35.49
N TYR A 179 -13.09 8.19 -36.72
CA TYR A 179 -13.93 8.13 -37.89
C TYR A 179 -14.13 6.67 -38.29
N ARG A 180 -15.39 6.18 -38.27
CA ARG A 180 -15.72 4.80 -38.61
C ARG A 180 -16.86 4.79 -39.65
N LYS A 181 -16.53 4.33 -40.84
CA LYS A 181 -17.49 4.27 -41.94
C LYS A 181 -17.64 2.85 -42.49
N LYS A 182 -18.85 2.37 -42.52
CA LYS A 182 -19.19 1.12 -43.19
C LYS A 182 -19.42 1.42 -44.69
N ILE A 183 -18.48 0.93 -45.52
CA ILE A 183 -18.55 1.15 -46.99
C ILE A 183 -19.57 0.20 -47.61
N ASN A 184 -19.55 -1.07 -47.20
CA ASN A 184 -20.50 -2.07 -47.63
C ASN A 184 -20.67 -3.16 -46.54
N LYS A 185 -21.43 -4.24 -46.83
CA LYS A 185 -21.68 -5.34 -45.88
C LYS A 185 -20.40 -6.04 -45.39
N LYS A 186 -19.31 -6.00 -46.17
CA LYS A 186 -18.06 -6.69 -45.92
C LYS A 186 -16.90 -5.79 -45.44
N ASN A 187 -16.95 -4.48 -45.75
CA ASN A 187 -15.84 -3.57 -45.54
C ASN A 187 -16.23 -2.43 -44.60
N THR A 188 -15.42 -2.21 -43.57
CA THR A 188 -15.52 -1.05 -42.66
C THR A 188 -14.16 -0.35 -42.63
N PHE A 189 -14.16 0.95 -42.77
CA PHE A 189 -13.01 1.82 -42.65
C PHE A 189 -13.01 2.46 -41.28
N ASP A 190 -11.92 2.38 -40.56
CA ASP A 190 -11.76 2.90 -39.19
C ASP A 190 -10.42 3.65 -39.10
N VAL A 191 -10.49 4.91 -38.75
CA VAL A 191 -9.30 5.76 -38.51
C VAL A 191 -9.45 6.44 -37.17
N MET A 192 -8.43 6.42 -36.35
CA MET A 192 -8.38 7.09 -35.05
C MET A 192 -7.17 8.02 -35.00
N LEU A 193 -7.41 9.24 -34.58
CA LEU A 193 -6.38 10.22 -34.18
C LEU A 193 -6.49 10.39 -32.67
N GLY A 194 -5.35 10.37 -31.97
CA GLY A 194 -5.30 10.50 -30.53
C GLY A 194 -4.21 11.45 -30.07
N HIS A 195 -4.50 12.17 -28.99
CA HIS A 195 -3.53 12.98 -28.26
C HIS A 195 -3.63 12.59 -26.78
N GLU A 196 -2.48 12.32 -26.17
CA GLU A 196 -2.37 11.98 -24.76
C GLU A 196 -1.35 12.87 -24.07
N PHE A 197 -1.68 13.31 -22.86
CA PHE A 197 -0.78 13.97 -21.95
C PHE A 197 -0.83 13.27 -20.59
N ALA A 198 0.34 12.96 -20.02
CA ALA A 198 0.46 12.34 -18.71
C ALA A 198 1.50 13.07 -17.87
N PHE A 199 1.20 13.23 -16.57
CA PHE A 199 2.09 13.82 -15.57
C PHE A 199 2.13 12.93 -14.33
N ARG A 200 3.32 12.80 -13.75
CA ARG A 200 3.55 12.11 -12.48
C ARG A 200 4.56 12.90 -11.65
N SER A 201 4.25 13.05 -10.38
CA SER A 201 5.12 13.64 -9.36
C SER A 201 5.23 12.72 -8.16
#